data_ae5316f42734069a1bdfca99b2104573
#
_entry.id   ae5316f42734069a1bdfca99b2104573
#
_cell.length_a   1.000
_cell.length_b   1.000
_cell.length_c   1.000
_cell.angle_alpha   90.00
_cell.angle_beta   90.00
_cell.angle_gamma   90.00
#
_symmetry.space_group_name_H-M   'P 1'
#
loop_
_entity.id
_entity.type
_entity.pdbx_description
1 polymer ?
#
loop_
_entity_poly.entity_id
_entity_poly.type
_entity_poly.pdbx_seq_one_letter_code
_entity_poly.pdbx_strand_id
1 'polypeptide(L)'
;MKIKFSEGKNFFLYLHYEKIHTGIMNSVLKAYTNFSEEYFKNREKNEERYDKLFEKSEIYLKNILDAINDQDLTKDTLVVIFSDHGISLGEKIGERAYGAFCYDYTIRTFCSFISSEFQPHLITQQIRHVDFLPSIIDFLGIPFDETFSHFDGQSIIPLFYNKKIPEEIAFTETANQLSEKMPPKKPNTKCVRTSNWKLIFNEYDDTKELYNLQDDPNEENNLYGKSFPIEDELWNKLNMLSKS
;
A
#
# COMPACT_ATOMS: atom_id res chain seq x y z
N MET A 1 7.94 26.40 -1.99
CA MET A 1 7.20 26.72 -0.75
C MET A 1 8.26 27.01 0.33
N LYS A 2 8.24 28.16 1.00
CA LYS A 2 9.15 28.41 2.14
C LYS A 2 8.40 28.05 3.41
N ILE A 3 8.75 26.93 4.02
CA ILE A 3 8.24 26.54 5.34
C ILE A 3 9.11 27.28 6.36
N LYS A 4 8.50 28.14 7.19
CA LYS A 4 9.18 28.77 8.32
C LYS A 4 8.87 27.96 9.56
N PHE A 5 9.89 27.34 10.15
CA PHE A 5 9.80 26.72 11.46
C PHE A 5 10.06 27.77 12.55
N SER A 6 9.28 27.76 13.61
CA SER A 6 9.56 28.59 14.78
C SER A 6 10.64 27.89 15.63
N GLU A 7 11.69 28.59 15.98
CA GLU A 7 12.76 28.05 16.83
C GLU A 7 12.23 27.39 18.11
N GLY A 8 12.72 26.18 18.38
CA GLY A 8 12.41 25.43 19.60
C GLY A 8 11.05 24.78 19.69
N LYS A 9 10.32 24.63 18.58
CA LYS A 9 9.04 23.90 18.53
C LYS A 9 9.10 22.69 17.61
N ASN A 10 8.60 21.55 18.09
CA ASN A 10 8.38 20.39 17.26
C ASN A 10 7.28 20.70 16.22
N PHE A 11 7.37 20.09 15.05
CA PHE A 11 6.37 20.20 14.01
C PHE A 11 5.94 18.81 13.51
N PHE A 12 4.72 18.73 13.02
CA PHE A 12 4.23 17.61 12.21
C PHE A 12 3.76 18.18 10.88
N LEU A 13 4.25 17.61 9.77
CA LEU A 13 3.89 18.03 8.43
C LEU A 13 3.42 16.82 7.62
N TYR A 14 2.16 16.86 7.20
CA TYR A 14 1.59 15.90 6.25
C TYR A 14 1.51 16.55 4.87
N LEU A 15 2.10 15.88 3.88
CA LEU A 15 2.09 16.31 2.47
C LEU A 15 1.45 15.24 1.62
N HIS A 16 0.35 15.57 0.95
CA HIS A 16 -0.31 14.71 0.00
C HIS A 16 0.04 15.13 -1.43
N TYR A 17 0.63 14.21 -2.21
CA TYR A 17 1.04 14.45 -3.58
C TYR A 17 0.09 13.76 -4.56
N GLU A 18 -0.90 14.50 -5.05
CA GLU A 18 -1.98 13.99 -5.92
C GLU A 18 -1.61 13.92 -7.41
N LYS A 19 -0.45 14.44 -7.84
CA LYS A 19 -0.17 14.57 -9.29
C LYS A 19 0.03 13.25 -9.99
N ILE A 20 0.44 12.18 -9.29
CA ILE A 20 0.49 10.84 -9.87
C ILE A 20 -0.95 10.40 -10.18
N HIS A 21 -1.84 10.45 -9.20
CA HIS A 21 -3.26 10.10 -9.35
C HIS A 21 -3.94 10.88 -10.51
N THR A 22 -3.86 12.21 -10.47
CA THR A 22 -4.45 13.06 -11.53
C THR A 22 -3.75 12.88 -12.88
N GLY A 23 -2.46 12.57 -12.89
CA GLY A 23 -1.68 12.26 -14.08
C GLY A 23 -2.15 10.96 -14.74
N ILE A 24 -2.40 9.92 -13.96
CA ILE A 24 -2.96 8.65 -14.43
C ILE A 24 -4.35 8.86 -15.04
N MET A 25 -5.23 9.58 -14.33
CA MET A 25 -6.55 9.94 -14.88
C MET A 25 -6.44 10.61 -16.24
N ASN A 26 -5.51 11.54 -16.41
CA ASN A 26 -5.38 12.34 -17.61
C ASN A 26 -4.56 11.67 -18.72
N SER A 27 -3.51 10.95 -18.39
CA SER A 27 -2.55 10.43 -19.37
C SER A 27 -2.76 8.97 -19.71
N VAL A 28 -3.35 8.20 -18.80
CA VAL A 28 -3.59 6.76 -19.00
C VAL A 28 -5.08 6.52 -19.24
N LEU A 29 -5.95 6.81 -18.27
CA LEU A 29 -7.35 6.41 -18.32
C LEU A 29 -8.17 7.16 -19.38
N LYS A 30 -7.91 8.45 -19.63
CA LYS A 30 -8.59 9.19 -20.68
C LYS A 30 -8.25 8.77 -22.11
N ALA A 31 -7.15 8.04 -22.27
CA ALA A 31 -6.77 7.51 -23.58
C ALA A 31 -7.69 6.34 -24.01
N TYR A 32 -8.45 5.76 -23.09
CA TYR A 32 -9.28 4.59 -23.32
C TYR A 32 -10.72 4.80 -22.86
N THR A 33 -11.67 4.26 -23.61
CA THR A 33 -13.09 4.31 -23.25
C THR A 33 -13.41 3.13 -22.33
N ASN A 34 -13.80 3.41 -21.08
CA ASN A 34 -14.35 2.45 -20.12
C ASN A 34 -13.59 1.13 -19.93
N PHE A 35 -12.26 1.15 -19.75
CA PHE A 35 -11.48 -0.08 -19.57
C PHE A 35 -11.74 -1.09 -20.70
N SER A 36 -11.74 -0.60 -21.93
CA SER A 36 -11.87 -1.41 -23.13
C SER A 36 -10.72 -2.46 -23.20
N GLU A 37 -10.89 -3.49 -24.00
CA GLU A 37 -9.82 -4.44 -24.31
C GLU A 37 -8.52 -3.76 -24.73
N GLU A 38 -8.61 -2.58 -25.33
CA GLU A 38 -7.47 -1.78 -25.75
C GLU A 38 -6.60 -1.32 -24.56
N TYR A 39 -7.20 -1.04 -23.40
CA TYR A 39 -6.46 -0.72 -22.17
C TYR A 39 -5.51 -1.87 -21.79
N PHE A 40 -6.00 -3.09 -21.75
CA PHE A 40 -5.22 -4.28 -21.38
C PHE A 40 -4.19 -4.65 -22.46
N LYS A 41 -4.51 -4.48 -23.73
CA LYS A 41 -3.59 -4.73 -24.86
C LYS A 41 -2.42 -3.74 -24.93
N ASN A 42 -2.54 -2.57 -24.29
CA ASN A 42 -1.52 -1.52 -24.31
C ASN A 42 -0.78 -1.37 -22.97
N ARG A 43 -0.65 -2.43 -22.18
CA ARG A 43 0.01 -2.43 -20.87
C ARG A 43 1.37 -1.73 -20.89
N GLU A 44 2.27 -2.06 -21.79
CA GLU A 44 3.60 -1.45 -21.92
C GLU A 44 3.52 0.09 -22.08
N LYS A 45 2.61 0.59 -22.90
CA LYS A 45 2.41 2.04 -23.06
C LYS A 45 1.82 2.68 -21.81
N ASN A 46 1.01 1.96 -21.05
CA ASN A 46 0.47 2.46 -19.78
C ASN A 46 1.59 2.56 -18.74
N GLU A 47 2.48 1.57 -18.69
CA GLU A 47 3.70 1.57 -17.86
C GLU A 47 4.60 2.75 -18.20
N GLU A 48 4.95 2.95 -19.48
CA GLU A 48 5.76 4.11 -19.92
C GLU A 48 5.16 5.47 -19.51
N ARG A 49 3.84 5.60 -19.56
CA ARG A 49 3.14 6.82 -19.14
C ARG A 49 3.18 7.00 -17.62
N TYR A 50 3.06 5.91 -16.90
CA TYR A 50 3.15 5.88 -15.45
C TYR A 50 4.54 6.28 -14.97
N ASP A 51 5.59 5.70 -15.54
CA ASP A 51 6.98 6.02 -15.24
C ASP A 51 7.30 7.50 -15.41
N LYS A 52 6.82 8.13 -16.48
CA LYS A 52 6.96 9.57 -16.69
C LYS A 52 6.29 10.45 -15.63
N LEU A 53 5.29 9.92 -14.91
CA LEU A 53 4.68 10.62 -13.78
C LEU A 53 5.57 10.52 -12.54
N PHE A 54 6.25 9.39 -12.35
CA PHE A 54 7.21 9.20 -11.27
C PHE A 54 8.43 10.11 -11.42
N GLU A 55 9.01 10.25 -12.59
CA GLU A 55 10.13 11.18 -12.85
C GLU A 55 9.83 12.60 -12.34
N LYS A 56 8.59 13.07 -12.50
CA LYS A 56 8.17 14.38 -11.98
C LYS A 56 8.01 14.39 -10.47
N SER A 57 7.58 13.28 -9.87
CA SER A 57 7.42 13.17 -8.43
C SER A 57 8.76 13.11 -7.70
N GLU A 58 9.79 12.52 -8.31
CA GLU A 58 11.15 12.50 -7.79
C GLU A 58 11.70 13.92 -7.60
N ILE A 59 11.49 14.81 -8.57
CA ILE A 59 11.90 16.22 -8.45
C ILE A 59 11.20 16.89 -7.27
N TYR A 60 9.91 16.62 -7.08
CA TYR A 60 9.15 17.17 -5.96
C TYR A 60 9.67 16.67 -4.61
N LEU A 61 9.90 15.36 -4.49
CA LEU A 61 10.46 14.74 -3.30
C LEU A 61 11.86 15.28 -2.99
N LYS A 62 12.72 15.36 -4.01
CA LYS A 62 14.05 15.92 -3.88
C LYS A 62 14.00 17.35 -3.30
N ASN A 63 13.13 18.22 -3.81
CA ASN A 63 13.00 19.58 -3.33
C ASN A 63 12.57 19.65 -1.84
N ILE A 64 11.78 18.68 -1.36
CA ILE A 64 11.38 18.59 0.05
C ILE A 64 12.59 18.19 0.91
N LEU A 65 13.31 17.14 0.49
CA LEU A 65 14.49 16.67 1.22
C LEU A 65 15.61 17.71 1.24
N ASP A 66 15.87 18.39 0.12
CA ASP A 66 16.80 19.50 0.04
C ASP A 66 16.40 20.64 1.01
N ALA A 67 15.11 20.98 1.09
CA ALA A 67 14.63 22.02 2.00
C ALA A 67 14.79 21.65 3.49
N ILE A 68 14.68 20.39 3.85
CA ILE A 68 14.96 19.89 5.21
C ILE A 68 16.46 20.00 5.50
N ASN A 69 17.29 19.60 4.56
CA ASN A 69 18.75 19.65 4.68
C ASN A 69 19.28 21.09 4.77
N ASP A 70 18.78 21.99 3.92
CA ASP A 70 19.20 23.41 3.88
C ASP A 70 18.86 24.18 5.17
N GLN A 71 18.01 23.62 6.00
CA GLN A 71 17.63 24.18 7.31
C GLN A 71 18.25 23.42 8.49
N ASP A 72 19.22 22.54 8.23
CA ASP A 72 19.90 21.71 9.23
C ASP A 72 18.95 20.84 10.08
N LEU A 73 17.78 20.46 9.52
CA LEU A 73 16.75 19.69 10.23
C LEU A 73 16.88 18.17 10.05
N THR A 74 17.80 17.70 9.22
CA THR A 74 17.93 16.27 8.85
C THR A 74 18.17 15.38 10.07
N LYS A 75 18.87 15.88 11.10
CA LYS A 75 19.21 15.10 12.30
C LYS A 75 18.03 14.93 13.25
N ASP A 76 17.11 15.88 13.25
CA ASP A 76 15.99 15.96 14.19
C ASP A 76 14.64 15.69 13.52
N THR A 77 14.66 15.11 12.31
CA THR A 77 13.43 14.86 11.53
C THR A 77 13.34 13.41 11.12
N LEU A 78 12.21 12.78 11.43
CA LEU A 78 11.77 11.54 10.78
C LEU A 78 10.96 11.91 9.54
N VAL A 79 11.39 11.42 8.37
CA VAL A 79 10.62 11.53 7.13
C VAL A 79 10.04 10.15 6.80
N VAL A 80 8.71 10.06 6.66
CA VAL A 80 8.02 8.84 6.25
C VAL A 80 7.41 9.08 4.88
N ILE A 81 7.81 8.26 3.90
CA ILE A 81 7.33 8.34 2.52
C ILE A 81 6.61 7.04 2.22
N PHE A 82 5.38 7.11 1.78
CA PHE A 82 4.59 5.92 1.44
C PHE A 82 3.56 6.23 0.36
N SER A 83 3.05 5.19 -0.31
CA SER A 83 1.85 5.29 -1.14
C SER A 83 0.64 4.73 -0.39
N ASP A 84 -0.53 5.32 -0.64
CA ASP A 84 -1.82 4.87 -0.08
C ASP A 84 -2.31 3.59 -0.75
N HIS A 85 -2.10 3.43 -2.06
CA HIS A 85 -2.37 2.23 -2.85
C HIS A 85 -1.42 2.17 -4.06
N GLY A 86 -1.45 1.06 -4.77
CA GLY A 86 -0.82 0.88 -6.07
C GLY A 86 -1.79 1.21 -7.21
N ILE A 87 -1.49 0.73 -8.42
CA ILE A 87 -2.31 0.95 -9.60
C ILE A 87 -2.23 -0.24 -10.54
N SER A 88 -3.36 -0.58 -11.18
CA SER A 88 -3.39 -1.49 -12.32
C SER A 88 -3.13 -0.72 -13.61
N LEU A 89 -2.21 -1.24 -14.41
CA LEU A 89 -1.84 -0.71 -15.73
C LEU A 89 -2.31 -1.61 -16.88
N GLY A 90 -3.09 -2.64 -16.56
CA GLY A 90 -3.62 -3.62 -17.52
C GLY A 90 -3.11 -5.04 -17.27
N GLU A 91 -2.67 -5.37 -16.05
CA GLU A 91 -2.14 -6.68 -15.67
C GLU A 91 -3.19 -7.78 -15.80
N LYS A 92 -4.41 -7.52 -15.34
CA LYS A 92 -5.52 -8.48 -15.41
C LYS A 92 -6.74 -7.88 -16.10
N ILE A 93 -7.34 -8.64 -17.03
CA ILE A 93 -8.57 -8.25 -17.73
C ILE A 93 -9.69 -8.10 -16.70
N GLY A 94 -10.40 -6.97 -16.76
CA GLY A 94 -11.49 -6.64 -15.84
C GLY A 94 -11.07 -5.84 -14.61
N GLU A 95 -9.78 -5.82 -14.25
CA GLU A 95 -9.31 -5.00 -13.14
C GLU A 95 -9.37 -3.51 -13.48
N ARG A 96 -9.62 -2.68 -12.48
CA ARG A 96 -9.66 -1.24 -12.62
C ARG A 96 -8.37 -0.62 -12.13
N ALA A 97 -8.01 0.53 -12.69
CA ALA A 97 -6.76 1.22 -12.36
C ALA A 97 -6.49 1.39 -10.86
N TYR A 98 -7.54 1.65 -10.07
CA TYR A 98 -7.42 1.85 -8.61
C TYR A 98 -7.80 0.62 -7.78
N GLY A 99 -7.93 -0.52 -8.44
CA GLY A 99 -8.22 -1.80 -7.79
C GLY A 99 -9.70 -2.06 -7.55
N ALA A 100 -10.08 -3.31 -7.80
CA ALA A 100 -11.40 -3.85 -7.46
C ALA A 100 -11.28 -5.27 -6.89
N PHE A 101 -10.17 -5.96 -7.17
CA PHE A 101 -9.98 -7.39 -6.84
C PHE A 101 -8.88 -7.66 -5.80
N CYS A 102 -8.27 -6.65 -5.21
CA CYS A 102 -7.22 -6.80 -4.20
C CYS A 102 -5.94 -7.50 -4.71
N TYR A 103 -5.57 -7.40 -5.98
CA TYR A 103 -4.29 -7.90 -6.47
C TYR A 103 -3.11 -7.03 -6.01
N ASP A 104 -1.91 -7.61 -5.90
CA ASP A 104 -0.73 -6.93 -5.35
C ASP A 104 -0.37 -5.64 -6.08
N TYR A 105 -0.54 -5.54 -7.39
CA TYR A 105 -0.27 -4.29 -8.13
C TYR A 105 -1.16 -3.10 -7.70
N THR A 106 -2.28 -3.36 -7.01
CA THR A 106 -3.14 -2.30 -6.45
C THR A 106 -3.06 -2.14 -4.94
N ILE A 107 -2.75 -3.22 -4.17
CA ILE A 107 -2.74 -3.15 -2.71
C ILE A 107 -1.34 -3.19 -2.09
N ARG A 108 -0.32 -3.68 -2.82
CA ARG A 108 1.06 -3.67 -2.34
C ARG A 108 1.66 -2.29 -2.57
N THR A 109 1.97 -1.62 -1.50
CA THR A 109 2.52 -0.26 -1.47
C THR A 109 3.98 -0.28 -1.05
N PHE A 110 4.66 0.85 -1.24
CA PHE A 110 5.98 1.06 -0.68
C PHE A 110 5.90 1.94 0.57
N CYS A 111 6.89 1.78 1.45
CA CYS A 111 7.10 2.68 2.57
C CYS A 111 8.61 2.85 2.83
N SER A 112 9.02 4.07 3.15
CA SER A 112 10.39 4.40 3.54
C SER A 112 10.40 5.29 4.76
N PHE A 113 11.14 4.88 5.78
CA PHE A 113 11.42 5.68 6.98
C PHE A 113 12.86 6.19 6.88
N ILE A 114 13.03 7.50 6.89
CA ILE A 114 14.33 8.16 6.73
C ILE A 114 14.62 8.95 8.00
N SER A 115 15.68 8.59 8.69
CA SER A 115 16.19 9.27 9.88
C SER A 115 17.70 9.09 9.97
N SER A 116 18.40 10.04 10.60
CA SER A 116 19.82 9.91 10.94
C SER A 116 20.11 8.75 11.91
N GLU A 117 19.10 8.23 12.61
CA GLU A 117 19.23 7.13 13.55
C GLU A 117 19.24 5.75 12.88
N PHE A 118 18.78 5.64 11.62
CA PHE A 118 18.69 4.37 10.91
C PHE A 118 19.87 4.16 9.96
N GLN A 119 20.40 2.94 9.96
CA GLN A 119 21.28 2.51 8.87
C GLN A 119 20.45 2.07 7.68
N PRO A 120 20.82 2.47 6.44
CA PRO A 120 20.08 2.07 5.24
C PRO A 120 20.05 0.54 5.09
N HIS A 121 18.86 -0.03 5.02
CA HIS A 121 18.65 -1.45 4.71
C HIS A 121 17.24 -1.70 4.18
N LEU A 122 17.04 -2.83 3.52
CA LEU A 122 15.75 -3.25 3.00
C LEU A 122 15.06 -4.20 4.00
N ILE A 123 13.86 -3.82 4.42
CA ILE A 123 12.98 -4.68 5.20
C ILE A 123 12.12 -5.47 4.22
N THR A 124 12.25 -6.81 4.24
CA THR A 124 11.52 -7.72 3.35
C THR A 124 10.27 -8.32 4.00
N GLN A 125 10.18 -8.28 5.34
CA GLN A 125 8.98 -8.70 6.05
C GLN A 125 7.81 -7.79 5.69
N GLN A 126 6.63 -8.38 5.45
CA GLN A 126 5.40 -7.62 5.24
C GLN A 126 5.08 -6.75 6.45
N ILE A 127 4.70 -5.51 6.17
CA ILE A 127 4.14 -4.56 7.11
C ILE A 127 2.79 -4.05 6.57
N ARG A 128 2.02 -3.35 7.39
CA ARG A 128 0.69 -2.85 7.04
C ARG A 128 0.60 -1.35 7.23
N HIS A 129 -0.30 -0.67 6.53
CA HIS A 129 -0.51 0.77 6.72
C HIS A 129 -0.90 1.12 8.17
N VAL A 130 -1.65 0.26 8.84
CA VAL A 130 -2.03 0.43 10.25
C VAL A 130 -0.84 0.41 11.22
N ASP A 131 0.31 -0.11 10.77
CA ASP A 131 1.56 -0.17 11.55
C ASP A 131 2.34 1.16 11.53
N PHE A 132 2.02 2.11 10.63
CA PHE A 132 2.80 3.35 10.47
C PHE A 132 2.64 4.28 11.67
N LEU A 133 1.43 4.53 12.12
CA LEU A 133 1.20 5.44 13.24
C LEU A 133 1.79 4.92 14.56
N PRO A 134 1.59 3.65 14.95
CA PRO A 134 2.27 3.07 16.12
C PRO A 134 3.79 3.19 16.02
N SER A 135 4.36 3.01 14.83
CA SER A 135 5.81 3.12 14.60
C SER A 135 6.33 4.55 14.76
N ILE A 136 5.58 5.54 14.26
CA ILE A 136 5.95 6.95 14.42
C ILE A 136 5.91 7.35 15.89
N ILE A 137 4.88 6.94 16.63
CA ILE A 137 4.73 7.21 18.06
C ILE A 137 5.87 6.58 18.86
N ASP A 138 6.19 5.31 18.56
CA ASP A 138 7.31 4.59 19.19
C ASP A 138 8.65 5.26 18.92
N PHE A 139 8.93 5.60 17.66
CA PHE A 139 10.16 6.31 17.28
C PHE A 139 10.31 7.66 17.99
N LEU A 140 9.22 8.40 18.16
CA LEU A 140 9.24 9.70 18.83
C LEU A 140 9.29 9.58 20.36
N GLY A 141 9.28 8.38 20.93
CA GLY A 141 9.28 8.13 22.37
C GLY A 141 8.02 8.67 23.07
N ILE A 142 6.91 8.78 22.33
CA ILE A 142 5.63 9.20 22.90
C ILE A 142 5.05 8.00 23.67
N PRO A 143 4.72 8.14 24.97
CA PRO A 143 4.21 7.04 25.75
C PRO A 143 2.93 6.44 25.14
N PHE A 144 2.91 5.12 24.98
CA PHE A 144 1.70 4.37 24.65
C PHE A 144 0.87 4.24 25.91
N ASP A 145 -0.17 5.07 26.03
CA ASP A 145 -1.14 5.00 27.13
C ASP A 145 -2.47 4.37 26.67
N GLU A 146 -3.46 4.34 27.55
CA GLU A 146 -4.79 3.77 27.27
C GLU A 146 -5.50 4.43 26.06
N THR A 147 -5.11 5.65 25.68
CA THR A 147 -5.66 6.38 24.53
C THR A 147 -5.32 5.68 23.20
N PHE A 148 -4.22 4.93 23.17
CA PHE A 148 -3.72 4.20 21.99
C PHE A 148 -4.04 2.69 22.04
N SER A 149 -4.77 2.23 23.06
CA SER A 149 -5.11 0.80 23.27
C SER A 149 -5.95 0.17 22.13
N HIS A 150 -6.49 1.00 21.23
CA HIS A 150 -7.35 0.57 20.12
C HIS A 150 -6.66 0.53 18.76
N PHE A 151 -5.33 0.62 18.70
CA PHE A 151 -4.64 0.46 17.44
C PHE A 151 -4.61 -1.00 16.98
N ASP A 152 -5.04 -1.24 15.74
CA ASP A 152 -4.91 -2.55 15.08
C ASP A 152 -3.48 -2.83 14.59
N GLY A 153 -2.61 -1.82 14.59
CA GLY A 153 -1.23 -1.88 14.17
C GLY A 153 -0.24 -2.11 15.31
N GLN A 154 0.96 -2.55 14.95
CA GLN A 154 2.12 -2.71 15.84
C GLN A 154 3.28 -1.81 15.39
N SER A 155 4.18 -1.47 16.32
CA SER A 155 5.42 -0.79 15.94
C SER A 155 6.35 -1.72 15.15
N ILE A 156 6.82 -1.22 14.00
CA ILE A 156 7.84 -1.88 13.17
C ILE A 156 9.25 -1.34 13.42
N ILE A 157 9.43 -0.42 14.36
CA ILE A 157 10.73 0.17 14.70
C ILE A 157 11.79 -0.87 15.02
N PRO A 158 11.50 -2.00 15.70
CA PRO A 158 12.50 -3.05 15.91
C PRO A 158 13.12 -3.60 14.61
N LEU A 159 12.38 -3.62 13.49
CA LEU A 159 12.91 -4.08 12.19
C LEU A 159 14.05 -3.20 11.68
N PHE A 160 14.01 -1.88 11.97
CA PHE A 160 15.07 -0.93 11.58
C PHE A 160 16.39 -1.16 12.31
N TYR A 161 16.35 -1.90 13.41
CA TYR A 161 17.50 -2.34 14.18
C TYR A 161 17.82 -3.83 13.99
N ASN A 162 17.35 -4.45 12.90
CA ASN A 162 17.52 -5.86 12.58
C ASN A 162 16.98 -6.84 13.65
N LYS A 163 15.99 -6.39 14.43
CA LYS A 163 15.28 -7.24 15.39
C LYS A 163 14.05 -7.84 14.72
N LYS A 164 13.73 -9.09 15.07
CA LYS A 164 12.53 -9.76 14.57
C LYS A 164 11.30 -9.32 15.36
N ILE A 165 10.19 -9.15 14.67
CA ILE A 165 8.85 -9.04 15.26
C ILE A 165 7.94 -10.10 14.61
N PRO A 166 6.83 -10.48 15.24
CA PRO A 166 5.81 -11.30 14.60
C PRO A 166 5.31 -10.66 13.31
N GLU A 167 5.14 -11.46 12.28
CA GLU A 167 4.46 -11.00 11.07
C GLU A 167 2.96 -11.06 11.29
N GLU A 168 2.29 -9.96 11.05
CA GLU A 168 0.85 -9.85 11.15
C GLU A 168 0.19 -9.97 9.76
N ILE A 169 -0.93 -10.68 9.70
CA ILE A 169 -1.70 -10.80 8.46
C ILE A 169 -2.27 -9.44 8.08
N ALA A 170 -2.03 -9.02 6.84
CA ALA A 170 -2.69 -7.84 6.28
C ALA A 170 -4.10 -8.22 5.80
N PHE A 171 -5.10 -7.42 6.18
CA PHE A 171 -6.47 -7.51 5.70
C PHE A 171 -6.77 -6.28 4.85
N THR A 172 -7.38 -6.52 3.68
CA THR A 172 -7.82 -5.47 2.76
C THR A 172 -9.19 -5.81 2.23
N GLU A 173 -10.05 -4.79 2.13
CA GLU A 173 -11.34 -4.93 1.48
C GLU A 173 -11.61 -3.78 0.52
N THR A 174 -12.34 -4.07 -0.56
CA THR A 174 -12.68 -3.09 -1.58
C THR A 174 -14.09 -3.32 -2.12
N ALA A 175 -14.64 -2.28 -2.76
CA ALA A 175 -15.95 -2.31 -3.40
C ALA A 175 -15.80 -2.52 -4.91
N ASN A 176 -16.06 -3.74 -5.37
CA ASN A 176 -16.04 -4.07 -6.79
C ASN A 176 -17.29 -3.56 -7.51
N GLN A 177 -17.09 -2.74 -8.54
CA GLN A 177 -18.15 -2.09 -9.33
C GLN A 177 -18.40 -2.73 -10.70
N LEU A 178 -17.81 -3.88 -11.00
CA LEU A 178 -17.79 -4.43 -12.36
C LEU A 178 -19.17 -4.68 -12.97
N SER A 179 -20.16 -4.99 -12.15
CA SER A 179 -21.52 -5.31 -12.58
C SER A 179 -22.55 -4.20 -12.30
N GLU A 180 -22.17 -3.15 -11.59
CA GLU A 180 -23.10 -2.14 -11.10
C GLU A 180 -22.77 -0.75 -11.63
N LYS A 181 -23.81 0.07 -11.89
CA LYS A 181 -23.64 1.48 -12.27
C LYS A 181 -23.15 2.35 -11.11
N MET A 182 -23.36 1.91 -9.90
CA MET A 182 -22.96 2.57 -8.65
C MET A 182 -22.11 1.63 -7.81
N PRO A 183 -21.13 2.14 -7.03
CA PRO A 183 -20.38 1.29 -6.12
C PRO A 183 -21.32 0.62 -5.11
N PRO A 184 -21.06 -0.64 -4.72
CA PRO A 184 -21.81 -1.27 -3.67
C PRO A 184 -21.66 -0.48 -2.36
N LYS A 185 -22.69 -0.50 -1.52
CA LYS A 185 -22.69 0.22 -0.24
C LYS A 185 -21.72 -0.37 0.78
N LYS A 186 -21.29 -1.60 0.58
CA LYS A 186 -20.35 -2.32 1.43
C LYS A 186 -19.26 -2.95 0.55
N PRO A 187 -18.05 -3.12 1.09
CA PRO A 187 -17.03 -3.90 0.41
C PRO A 187 -17.55 -5.31 0.06
N ASN A 188 -17.22 -5.79 -1.12
CA ASN A 188 -17.65 -7.09 -1.64
C ASN A 188 -16.48 -7.91 -2.21
N THR A 189 -15.26 -7.43 -2.08
CA THR A 189 -14.02 -8.17 -2.32
C THR A 189 -13.11 -7.96 -1.13
N LYS A 190 -12.55 -9.05 -0.61
CA LYS A 190 -11.72 -9.06 0.59
C LYS A 190 -10.50 -9.93 0.37
N CYS A 191 -9.40 -9.59 0.99
CA CYS A 191 -8.24 -10.46 1.00
C CYS A 191 -7.52 -10.45 2.34
N VAL A 192 -6.81 -11.54 2.59
CA VAL A 192 -5.77 -11.65 3.62
C VAL A 192 -4.45 -12.00 2.96
N ARG A 193 -3.37 -11.40 3.45
CA ARG A 193 -2.04 -11.50 2.87
C ARG A 193 -0.99 -11.66 3.96
N THR A 194 -0.05 -12.54 3.71
CA THR A 194 1.25 -12.67 4.41
C THR A 194 2.38 -12.36 3.45
N SER A 195 3.64 -12.39 3.89
CA SER A 195 4.79 -12.25 2.97
C SER A 195 4.78 -13.26 1.82
N ASN A 196 4.24 -14.46 2.05
CA ASN A 196 4.34 -15.58 1.10
C ASN A 196 3.01 -15.99 0.46
N TRP A 197 1.88 -15.73 1.12
CA TRP A 197 0.59 -16.24 0.68
C TRP A 197 -0.48 -15.16 0.69
N LYS A 198 -1.44 -15.31 -0.21
CA LYS A 198 -2.60 -14.43 -0.31
C LYS A 198 -3.84 -15.21 -0.66
N LEU A 199 -4.93 -14.92 0.03
CA LEU A 199 -6.25 -15.42 -0.28
C LEU A 199 -7.18 -14.25 -0.56
N ILE A 200 -7.86 -14.28 -1.70
CA ILE A 200 -8.86 -13.29 -2.13
C ILE A 200 -10.23 -13.97 -2.14
N PHE A 201 -11.23 -13.27 -1.67
CA PHE A 201 -12.63 -13.67 -1.73
C PHE A 201 -13.49 -12.59 -2.37
N ASN A 202 -14.13 -12.91 -3.46
CA ASN A 202 -15.08 -12.08 -4.17
C ASN A 202 -16.51 -12.49 -3.75
N GLU A 203 -17.12 -11.75 -2.84
CA GLU A 203 -18.46 -12.07 -2.31
C GLU A 203 -19.56 -11.98 -3.37
N TYR A 204 -19.38 -11.13 -4.39
CA TYR A 204 -20.41 -10.88 -5.40
C TYR A 204 -20.68 -12.06 -6.35
N ASP A 205 -19.71 -12.96 -6.53
CA ASP A 205 -19.82 -14.17 -7.38
C ASP A 205 -19.36 -15.44 -6.67
N ASP A 206 -19.07 -15.35 -5.37
CA ASP A 206 -18.58 -16.43 -4.51
C ASP A 206 -17.30 -17.11 -5.01
N THR A 207 -16.43 -16.36 -5.69
CA THR A 207 -15.14 -16.88 -6.15
C THR A 207 -14.04 -16.67 -5.13
N LYS A 208 -13.10 -17.64 -5.09
CA LYS A 208 -11.94 -17.59 -4.20
C LYS A 208 -10.65 -17.84 -4.97
N GLU A 209 -9.61 -17.15 -4.56
CA GLU A 209 -8.30 -17.26 -5.17
C GLU A 209 -7.24 -17.40 -4.09
N LEU A 210 -6.29 -18.30 -4.29
CA LEU A 210 -5.15 -18.51 -3.40
C LEU A 210 -3.86 -18.43 -4.21
N TYR A 211 -2.89 -17.66 -3.74
CA TYR A 211 -1.62 -17.44 -4.42
C TYR A 211 -0.43 -17.67 -3.48
N ASN A 212 0.59 -18.36 -3.98
CA ASN A 212 1.91 -18.38 -3.38
C ASN A 212 2.74 -17.24 -3.98
N LEU A 213 2.85 -16.13 -3.29
CA LEU A 213 3.49 -14.91 -3.79
C LEU A 213 5.02 -15.03 -3.95
N GLN A 214 5.63 -16.06 -3.36
CA GLN A 214 7.06 -16.35 -3.53
C GLN A 214 7.34 -16.94 -4.90
N ASP A 215 6.49 -17.86 -5.36
CA ASP A 215 6.64 -18.57 -6.62
C ASP A 215 5.87 -17.90 -7.77
N ASP A 216 4.79 -17.18 -7.42
CA ASP A 216 3.87 -16.50 -8.35
C ASP A 216 3.57 -15.06 -7.89
N PRO A 217 4.56 -14.15 -7.95
CA PRO A 217 4.39 -12.77 -7.51
C PRO A 217 3.41 -11.96 -8.37
N ASN A 218 3.06 -12.45 -9.56
CA ASN A 218 2.10 -11.83 -10.47
C ASN A 218 0.68 -12.36 -10.30
N GLU A 219 0.46 -13.31 -9.40
CA GLU A 219 -0.87 -13.87 -9.10
C GLU A 219 -1.57 -14.46 -10.34
N GLU A 220 -0.81 -15.19 -11.17
CA GLU A 220 -1.31 -15.76 -12.44
C GLU A 220 -1.96 -17.13 -12.25
N ASN A 221 -1.57 -17.91 -11.21
CA ASN A 221 -1.97 -19.29 -11.02
C ASN A 221 -2.78 -19.45 -9.73
N ASN A 222 -4.10 -19.46 -9.84
CA ASN A 222 -4.98 -19.71 -8.70
C ASN A 222 -4.81 -21.16 -8.17
N LEU A 223 -4.42 -21.25 -6.89
CA LEU A 223 -4.18 -22.50 -6.17
C LEU A 223 -5.34 -22.91 -5.27
N TYR A 224 -6.42 -22.11 -5.18
CA TYR A 224 -7.56 -22.42 -4.31
C TYR A 224 -8.19 -23.77 -4.70
N GLY A 225 -8.54 -24.58 -3.70
CA GLY A 225 -9.10 -25.94 -3.89
C GLY A 225 -8.08 -27.01 -4.26
N LYS A 226 -6.78 -26.70 -4.29
CA LYS A 226 -5.71 -27.69 -4.53
C LYS A 226 -5.14 -28.30 -3.21
N SER A 227 -5.85 -28.13 -2.11
CA SER A 227 -5.56 -28.74 -0.80
C SER A 227 -4.23 -28.28 -0.16
N PHE A 228 -3.89 -27.03 -0.27
CA PHE A 228 -2.78 -26.45 0.47
C PHE A 228 -3.21 -26.22 1.93
N PRO A 229 -2.41 -26.63 2.95
CA PRO A 229 -2.78 -26.48 4.37
C PRO A 229 -3.05 -25.02 4.78
N ILE A 230 -2.39 -24.06 4.15
CA ILE A 230 -2.54 -22.62 4.40
C ILE A 230 -3.93 -22.08 3.99
N GLU A 231 -4.63 -22.77 3.10
CA GLU A 231 -5.95 -22.36 2.57
C GLU A 231 -6.97 -22.19 3.69
N ASP A 232 -7.09 -23.19 4.56
CA ASP A 232 -8.02 -23.16 5.70
C ASP A 232 -7.62 -22.10 6.74
N GLU A 233 -6.33 -21.93 7.00
CA GLU A 233 -5.82 -20.92 7.91
C GLU A 233 -6.19 -19.51 7.44
N LEU A 234 -5.88 -19.19 6.19
CA LEU A 234 -6.17 -17.87 5.62
C LEU A 234 -7.69 -17.63 5.51
N TRP A 235 -8.46 -18.66 5.16
CA TRP A 235 -9.92 -18.55 5.12
C TRP A 235 -10.53 -18.24 6.49
N ASN A 236 -10.05 -18.91 7.53
CA ASN A 236 -10.48 -18.64 8.90
C ASN A 236 -10.12 -17.22 9.35
N LYS A 237 -8.91 -16.76 9.02
CA LYS A 237 -8.46 -15.40 9.32
C LYS A 237 -9.29 -14.35 8.59
N LEU A 238 -9.57 -14.54 7.29
CA LEU A 238 -10.40 -13.64 6.51
C LEU A 238 -11.80 -13.51 7.13
N ASN A 239 -12.43 -14.65 7.49
CA ASN A 239 -13.74 -14.64 8.13
C ASN A 239 -13.75 -13.97 9.50
N MET A 240 -12.69 -14.08 10.28
CA MET A 240 -12.56 -13.43 11.58
C MET A 240 -12.44 -11.91 11.40
N LEU A 241 -11.55 -11.45 10.54
CA LEU A 241 -11.29 -10.03 10.29
C LEU A 241 -12.45 -9.32 9.58
N SER A 242 -13.24 -10.04 8.77
CA SER A 242 -14.42 -9.48 8.09
C SER A 242 -15.60 -9.18 9.03
N LYS A 243 -15.56 -9.64 10.29
CA LYS A 243 -16.64 -9.46 11.30
C LYS A 243 -16.30 -8.39 12.33
N SER A 244 -15.04 -7.95 12.36
CA SER A 244 -14.59 -6.87 13.23
C SER A 244 -14.87 -5.52 12.61
#